data_7ae00e19d1ed31e8c9cd613d5c685a66
#
_entry.id   7ae00e19d1ed31e8c9cd613d5c685a66
#
_cell.length_a   1.000
_cell.length_b   1.000
_cell.length_c   1.000
_cell.angle_alpha   90.00
_cell.angle_beta   90.00
_cell.angle_gamma   90.00
#
_symmetry.space_group_name_H-M   'P 1'
#
loop_
_entity.id
_entity.type
_entity.pdbx_description
1 polymer ?
#
loop_
_entity_poly.entity_id
_entity_poly.type
_entity_poly.pdbx_seq_one_letter_code
_entity_poly.pdbx_strand_id
1 'polypeptide(L)'
;MTLHDDDTNVSRPRRSLAVLWPTIATLVITVAWVLIIPTPIDLRIYRDCVRAMLHAPETLYTATSVSGLGFTYPPFAAIALIPLTLLPFRAATILHHAVSATALVIMIDVVWRRCGRRPSGVLTAVVAVILVASEPIGKSFACGQVNLQLALLVVLDVFVLPRKWRGVGVGVATGFKLTPGIFALWYLVTGQFKAALRAAGTGVATIALGFAIAPTASWQYWTHYMITPKRLGGLTWAGNQSLSGMLLRLGLGDLTLIWLVLVAVCCLFAGISSRRLWQQGDADQVWSLLCAGLCGCLVSPVSWSHHWVWAPLLIVAGLADRRRDRHILAFLWAFAALTWMVWWLSLIHISEPTRPRL
;
A
#
# COMPACT_ATOMS: atom_id res chain seq x y z
N MET A 1 1.47 57.89 -30.71
CA MET A 1 0.37 58.09 -29.72
C MET A 1 0.03 56.73 -29.13
N THR A 2 0.46 56.59 -27.96
CA THR A 2 0.45 55.48 -27.01
C THR A 2 -0.93 54.87 -26.76
N LEU A 3 -1.03 53.57 -26.69
CA LEU A 3 -2.01 52.80 -25.91
C LEU A 3 -1.32 51.50 -25.49
N HIS A 4 -0.82 51.50 -24.39
CA HIS A 4 -1.13 50.94 -23.09
C HIS A 4 -1.43 49.44 -23.12
N ASP A 5 -0.36 48.70 -22.79
CA ASP A 5 -0.40 47.36 -22.17
C ASP A 5 -1.09 47.48 -20.83
N ASP A 6 -2.15 46.69 -20.66
CA ASP A 6 -2.71 46.40 -19.33
C ASP A 6 -3.29 44.97 -19.33
N ASP A 7 -2.41 43.98 -19.35
CA ASP A 7 -2.75 42.58 -19.19
C ASP A 7 -1.80 41.88 -18.21
N THR A 8 -1.70 42.45 -17.01
CA THR A 8 -1.03 41.77 -15.90
C THR A 8 -1.92 41.82 -14.66
N ASN A 9 -2.87 40.92 -14.52
CA ASN A 9 -3.27 40.45 -13.18
C ASN A 9 -4.49 39.53 -13.15
N VAL A 10 -4.45 38.32 -13.70
CA VAL A 10 -5.48 37.31 -13.36
C VAL A 10 -4.85 35.92 -13.32
N SER A 11 -4.19 35.49 -12.25
CA SER A 11 -3.90 34.07 -12.08
C SER A 11 -3.39 33.62 -10.70
N ARG A 12 -3.25 34.46 -9.70
CA ARG A 12 -2.69 34.04 -8.38
C ARG A 12 -3.68 33.41 -7.38
N PRO A 13 -4.99 33.74 -7.32
CA PRO A 13 -5.85 33.15 -6.29
C PRO A 13 -6.22 31.67 -6.52
N ARG A 14 -6.18 31.16 -7.76
CA ARG A 14 -6.56 29.76 -8.04
C ARG A 14 -5.55 28.72 -7.56
N ARG A 15 -4.25 29.07 -7.44
CA ARG A 15 -3.22 28.12 -6.97
C ARG A 15 -3.28 27.89 -5.46
N SER A 16 -3.59 28.90 -4.67
CA SER A 16 -3.73 28.78 -3.20
C SER A 16 -4.89 27.89 -2.79
N LEU A 17 -6.03 28.00 -3.48
CA LEU A 17 -7.22 27.16 -3.22
C LEU A 17 -7.00 25.70 -3.65
N ALA A 18 -6.17 25.43 -4.66
CA ALA A 18 -5.88 24.08 -5.09
C ALA A 18 -5.09 23.26 -4.04
N VAL A 19 -4.34 23.92 -3.17
CA VAL A 19 -3.57 23.27 -2.10
C VAL A 19 -4.35 23.27 -0.77
N LEU A 20 -5.17 24.29 -0.52
CA LEU A 20 -5.88 24.47 0.74
C LEU A 20 -6.75 23.27 1.13
N TRP A 21 -7.64 22.84 0.23
CA TRP A 21 -8.58 21.76 0.53
C TRP A 21 -7.92 20.38 0.74
N PRO A 22 -6.94 19.96 -0.06
CA PRO A 22 -6.15 18.77 0.23
C PRO A 22 -5.44 18.82 1.59
N THR A 23 -4.93 20.00 1.99
CA THR A 23 -4.30 20.18 3.30
C THR A 23 -5.33 20.05 4.43
N ILE A 24 -6.51 20.67 4.27
CA ILE A 24 -7.62 20.53 5.24
C ILE A 24 -8.04 19.06 5.37
N ALA A 25 -8.20 18.34 4.24
CA ALA A 25 -8.56 16.93 4.27
C ALA A 25 -7.49 16.10 5.00
N THR A 26 -6.21 16.32 4.73
CA THR A 26 -5.11 15.66 5.43
C THR A 26 -5.18 15.90 6.95
N LEU A 27 -5.43 17.15 7.36
CA LEU A 27 -5.55 17.49 8.77
C LEU A 27 -6.78 16.81 9.42
N VAL A 28 -7.94 16.90 8.78
CA VAL A 28 -9.20 16.31 9.29
C VAL A 28 -9.06 14.79 9.43
N ILE A 29 -8.55 14.10 8.40
CA ILE A 29 -8.32 12.66 8.44
C ILE A 29 -7.35 12.31 9.57
N THR A 30 -6.23 13.03 9.69
CA THR A 30 -5.23 12.80 10.73
C THR A 30 -5.81 12.93 12.12
N VAL A 31 -6.50 14.06 12.39
CA VAL A 31 -7.10 14.32 13.70
C VAL A 31 -8.17 13.28 14.03
N ALA A 32 -9.05 12.97 13.08
CA ALA A 32 -10.10 11.97 13.29
C ALA A 32 -9.52 10.60 13.70
N TRP A 33 -8.53 10.11 12.97
CA TRP A 33 -7.94 8.81 13.29
C TRP A 33 -7.11 8.78 14.57
N VAL A 34 -6.41 9.85 14.89
CA VAL A 34 -5.70 9.97 16.20
C VAL A 34 -6.68 9.95 17.37
N LEU A 35 -7.89 10.52 17.18
CA LEU A 35 -8.93 10.52 18.23
C LEU A 35 -9.66 9.16 18.31
N ILE A 36 -9.95 8.52 17.17
CA ILE A 36 -10.67 7.24 17.11
C ILE A 36 -9.77 6.08 17.57
N ILE A 37 -8.51 6.05 17.11
CA ILE A 37 -7.55 4.97 17.41
C ILE A 37 -6.24 5.60 17.93
N PRO A 38 -6.17 5.92 19.23
CA PRO A 38 -4.98 6.58 19.79
C PRO A 38 -3.75 5.65 19.87
N THR A 39 -3.95 4.33 19.78
CA THR A 39 -2.89 3.32 19.88
C THR A 39 -2.96 2.30 18.76
N PRO A 40 -2.59 2.67 17.50
CA PRO A 40 -2.58 1.75 16.38
C PRO A 40 -1.64 0.57 16.62
N ILE A 41 -2.15 -0.65 16.49
CA ILE A 41 -1.47 -1.88 16.94
C ILE A 41 -0.16 -2.13 16.19
N ASP A 42 -0.15 -2.00 14.86
CA ASP A 42 1.04 -2.29 14.07
C ASP A 42 2.12 -1.21 14.23
N LEU A 43 1.73 0.06 14.33
CA LEU A 43 2.67 1.12 14.64
C LEU A 43 3.34 0.89 16.01
N ARG A 44 2.60 0.34 16.97
CA ARG A 44 3.15 -0.02 18.27
C ARG A 44 4.13 -1.18 18.15
N ILE A 45 3.76 -2.24 17.43
CA ILE A 45 4.67 -3.37 17.15
C ILE A 45 5.96 -2.87 16.51
N TYR A 46 5.86 -2.04 15.48
CA TYR A 46 7.05 -1.49 14.81
C TYR A 46 7.97 -0.79 15.79
N ARG A 47 7.43 0.10 16.63
CA ARG A 47 8.24 0.86 17.58
C ARG A 47 8.82 0.00 18.68
N ASP A 48 8.05 -0.89 19.26
CA ASP A 48 8.50 -1.73 20.38
C ASP A 48 9.62 -2.67 19.92
N CYS A 49 9.45 -3.36 18.78
CA CYS A 49 10.45 -4.27 18.25
C CYS A 49 11.69 -3.55 17.71
N VAL A 50 11.53 -2.37 17.10
CA VAL A 50 12.70 -1.56 16.66
C VAL A 50 13.46 -1.01 17.83
N ARG A 51 12.83 -0.62 18.93
CA ARG A 51 13.51 -0.24 20.18
C ARG A 51 14.29 -1.40 20.77
N ALA A 52 13.69 -2.61 20.81
CA ALA A 52 14.40 -3.81 21.24
C ALA A 52 15.65 -4.04 20.38
N MET A 53 15.54 -3.93 19.06
CA MET A 53 16.67 -4.05 18.13
C MET A 53 17.78 -3.02 18.39
N LEU A 54 17.45 -1.80 18.79
CA LEU A 54 18.44 -0.76 19.10
C LEU A 54 19.24 -1.08 20.35
N HIS A 55 18.69 -1.85 21.30
CA HIS A 55 19.41 -2.31 22.49
C HIS A 55 20.18 -3.61 22.23
N ALA A 56 19.59 -4.53 21.45
CA ALA A 56 20.17 -5.83 21.12
C ALA A 56 19.68 -6.25 19.72
N PRO A 57 20.52 -6.10 18.66
CA PRO A 57 20.09 -6.31 17.26
C PRO A 57 19.46 -7.66 16.96
N GLU A 58 19.83 -8.70 17.70
CA GLU A 58 19.30 -10.08 17.57
C GLU A 58 17.84 -10.19 18.04
N THR A 59 17.32 -9.23 18.80
CA THR A 59 15.98 -9.30 19.39
C THR A 59 14.86 -8.84 18.45
N LEU A 60 15.16 -8.27 17.28
CA LEU A 60 14.15 -7.72 16.36
C LEU A 60 12.97 -8.66 16.10
N TYR A 61 13.25 -9.95 15.94
CA TYR A 61 12.23 -10.95 15.60
C TYR A 61 11.79 -11.81 16.77
N THR A 62 12.45 -11.73 17.92
CA THR A 62 12.06 -12.43 19.15
C THR A 62 11.30 -11.55 20.12
N ALA A 63 11.50 -10.23 20.06
CA ALA A 63 10.72 -9.27 20.80
C ALA A 63 9.26 -9.23 20.35
N THR A 64 8.37 -9.09 21.31
CA THR A 64 6.94 -8.89 21.07
C THR A 64 6.48 -7.58 21.67
N SER A 65 5.51 -6.93 21.03
CA SER A 65 4.81 -5.79 21.59
C SER A 65 3.86 -6.22 22.70
N VAL A 66 3.27 -5.26 23.39
CA VAL A 66 2.22 -5.49 24.41
C VAL A 66 1.01 -6.30 23.88
N SER A 67 0.84 -6.37 22.57
CA SER A 67 -0.17 -7.21 21.89
C SER A 67 0.23 -8.69 21.77
N GLY A 68 1.44 -9.09 22.17
CA GLY A 68 1.99 -10.42 21.93
C GLY A 68 2.46 -10.67 20.49
N LEU A 69 2.33 -9.68 19.60
CA LEU A 69 2.74 -9.77 18.20
C LEU A 69 4.15 -9.21 17.99
N GLY A 70 4.91 -9.80 17.06
CA GLY A 70 6.27 -9.44 16.74
C GLY A 70 6.43 -8.78 15.37
N PHE A 71 7.64 -8.30 15.10
CA PHE A 71 8.01 -7.68 13.83
C PHE A 71 8.02 -8.70 12.68
N THR A 72 7.44 -8.34 11.53
CA THR A 72 7.23 -9.27 10.41
C THR A 72 7.89 -8.84 9.10
N TYR A 73 8.46 -7.64 9.03
CA TYR A 73 9.07 -7.08 7.81
C TYR A 73 10.57 -7.36 7.73
N PRO A 74 11.19 -7.15 6.54
CA PRO A 74 12.66 -7.22 6.40
C PRO A 74 13.39 -6.26 7.35
N PRO A 75 14.65 -6.53 7.72
CA PRO A 75 15.43 -5.67 8.63
C PRO A 75 15.56 -4.22 8.17
N PHE A 76 15.61 -3.97 6.86
CA PHE A 76 15.59 -2.61 6.32
C PHE A 76 14.39 -1.79 6.78
N ALA A 77 13.21 -2.41 6.91
CA ALA A 77 12.03 -1.72 7.43
C ALA A 77 12.24 -1.24 8.88
N ALA A 78 12.88 -2.06 9.72
CA ALA A 78 13.20 -1.68 11.08
C ALA A 78 14.14 -0.45 11.10
N ILE A 79 15.18 -0.46 10.26
CA ILE A 79 16.12 0.65 10.10
C ILE A 79 15.38 1.93 9.65
N ALA A 80 14.53 1.84 8.65
CA ALA A 80 13.75 2.97 8.14
C ALA A 80 12.75 3.53 9.17
N LEU A 81 12.32 2.72 10.14
CA LEU A 81 11.39 3.10 11.19
C LEU A 81 12.06 3.65 12.46
N ILE A 82 13.41 3.63 12.56
CA ILE A 82 14.14 4.19 13.70
C ILE A 82 13.66 5.61 14.05
N PRO A 83 13.48 6.56 13.12
CA PRO A 83 13.05 7.92 13.46
C PRO A 83 11.73 7.97 14.23
N LEU A 84 10.80 7.04 14.00
CA LEU A 84 9.53 6.98 14.74
C LEU A 84 9.73 6.53 16.20
N THR A 85 10.82 5.84 16.52
CA THR A 85 11.11 5.40 17.89
C THR A 85 11.61 6.54 18.77
N LEU A 86 12.17 7.60 18.17
CA LEU A 86 12.72 8.77 18.85
C LEU A 86 11.62 9.72 19.35
N LEU A 87 10.43 9.63 18.79
CA LEU A 87 9.30 10.48 19.16
C LEU A 87 8.50 9.87 20.34
N PRO A 88 7.79 10.66 21.16
CA PRO A 88 6.72 10.16 22.00
C PRO A 88 5.68 9.40 21.15
N PHE A 89 5.03 8.36 21.70
CA PHE A 89 4.14 7.50 20.91
C PHE A 89 3.04 8.29 20.19
N ARG A 90 2.43 9.23 20.91
CA ARG A 90 1.35 10.08 20.35
C ARG A 90 1.86 10.93 19.18
N ALA A 91 3.05 11.51 19.28
CA ALA A 91 3.66 12.28 18.19
C ALA A 91 3.96 11.39 16.97
N ALA A 92 4.50 10.18 17.18
CA ALA A 92 4.73 9.20 16.13
C ALA A 92 3.41 8.79 15.45
N THR A 93 2.31 8.62 16.21
CA THR A 93 0.98 8.31 15.68
C THR A 93 0.46 9.47 14.81
N ILE A 94 0.55 10.70 15.28
CA ILE A 94 0.14 11.90 14.52
C ILE A 94 0.94 11.98 13.20
N LEU A 95 2.27 11.87 13.28
CA LEU A 95 3.14 11.93 12.11
C LEU A 95 2.81 10.81 11.11
N HIS A 96 2.66 9.58 11.59
CA HIS A 96 2.33 8.42 10.74
C HIS A 96 0.99 8.61 10.01
N HIS A 97 -0.05 9.05 10.71
CA HIS A 97 -1.36 9.31 10.10
C HIS A 97 -1.33 10.49 9.15
N ALA A 98 -0.61 11.56 9.47
CA ALA A 98 -0.44 12.70 8.56
C ALA A 98 0.27 12.30 7.26
N VAL A 99 1.32 11.49 7.34
CA VAL A 99 2.02 10.96 6.16
C VAL A 99 1.09 10.03 5.36
N SER A 100 0.31 9.17 6.03
CA SER A 100 -0.67 8.29 5.37
C SER A 100 -1.77 9.07 4.64
N ALA A 101 -2.33 10.09 5.29
CA ALA A 101 -3.37 10.94 4.69
C ALA A 101 -2.81 11.75 3.50
N THR A 102 -1.62 12.31 3.65
CA THR A 102 -0.91 13.01 2.57
C THR A 102 -0.64 12.07 1.40
N ALA A 103 -0.20 10.83 1.68
CA ALA A 103 0.04 9.81 0.65
C ALA A 103 -1.25 9.50 -0.13
N LEU A 104 -2.38 9.32 0.54
CA LEU A 104 -3.68 9.10 -0.11
C LEU A 104 -4.06 10.25 -1.03
N VAL A 105 -3.98 11.49 -0.53
CA VAL A 105 -4.33 12.70 -1.30
C VAL A 105 -3.46 12.85 -2.55
N ILE A 106 -2.14 12.64 -2.42
CA ILE A 106 -1.21 12.72 -3.56
C ILE A 106 -1.51 11.63 -4.59
N MET A 107 -1.77 10.39 -4.14
CA MET A 107 -2.10 9.29 -5.06
C MET A 107 -3.38 9.56 -5.84
N ILE A 108 -4.42 10.11 -5.21
CA ILE A 108 -5.66 10.51 -5.89
C ILE A 108 -5.36 11.54 -6.98
N ASP A 109 -4.62 12.61 -6.66
CA ASP A 109 -4.27 13.66 -7.62
C ASP A 109 -3.45 13.12 -8.80
N VAL A 110 -2.43 12.30 -8.53
CA VAL A 110 -1.58 11.69 -9.56
C VAL A 110 -2.40 10.78 -10.48
N VAL A 111 -3.24 9.91 -9.93
CA VAL A 111 -4.09 8.99 -10.70
C VAL A 111 -5.04 9.79 -11.61
N TRP A 112 -5.71 10.81 -11.10
CA TRP A 112 -6.64 11.60 -11.90
C TRP A 112 -5.96 12.38 -13.00
N ARG A 113 -4.80 13.00 -12.72
CA ARG A 113 -4.01 13.70 -13.75
C ARG A 113 -3.56 12.76 -14.85
N ARG A 114 -3.17 11.55 -14.51
CA ARG A 114 -2.80 10.52 -15.49
C ARG A 114 -4.00 10.05 -16.32
N CYS A 115 -5.20 10.04 -15.76
CA CYS A 115 -6.43 9.80 -16.49
C CYS A 115 -6.92 11.03 -17.30
N GLY A 116 -6.12 12.08 -17.44
CA GLY A 116 -6.45 13.29 -18.21
C GLY A 116 -7.45 14.21 -17.51
N ARG A 117 -7.67 14.04 -16.20
CA ARG A 117 -8.54 14.90 -15.39
C ARG A 117 -7.71 15.87 -14.54
N ARG A 118 -8.25 17.05 -14.29
CA ARG A 118 -7.69 18.03 -13.36
C ARG A 118 -8.73 18.27 -12.26
N PRO A 119 -8.72 17.48 -11.18
CA PRO A 119 -9.69 17.65 -10.11
C PRO A 119 -9.48 18.99 -9.43
N SER A 120 -10.57 19.58 -8.93
CA SER A 120 -10.45 20.67 -7.98
C SER A 120 -9.89 20.16 -6.65
N GLY A 121 -9.22 21.02 -5.88
CA GLY A 121 -8.75 20.64 -4.54
C GLY A 121 -9.88 20.14 -3.64
N VAL A 122 -11.09 20.75 -3.75
CA VAL A 122 -12.29 20.30 -3.06
C VAL A 122 -12.66 18.87 -3.41
N LEU A 123 -12.71 18.54 -4.71
CA LEU A 123 -13.08 17.20 -5.14
C LEU A 123 -12.05 16.15 -4.68
N THR A 124 -10.76 16.47 -4.74
CA THR A 124 -9.69 15.60 -4.21
C THR A 124 -9.87 15.37 -2.72
N ALA A 125 -10.18 16.42 -1.95
CA ALA A 125 -10.43 16.35 -0.52
C ALA A 125 -11.63 15.47 -0.18
N VAL A 126 -12.76 15.68 -0.85
CA VAL A 126 -14.01 14.90 -0.66
C VAL A 126 -13.76 13.41 -0.96
N VAL A 127 -13.12 13.11 -2.08
CA VAL A 127 -12.81 11.72 -2.45
C VAL A 127 -11.86 11.08 -1.42
N ALA A 128 -10.84 11.80 -0.94
CA ALA A 128 -9.96 11.28 0.09
C ALA A 128 -10.71 10.92 1.38
N VAL A 129 -11.61 11.80 1.85
CA VAL A 129 -12.43 11.55 3.04
C VAL A 129 -13.36 10.35 2.84
N ILE A 130 -14.00 10.22 1.68
CA ILE A 130 -14.86 9.07 1.38
C ILE A 130 -14.04 7.77 1.35
N LEU A 131 -12.88 7.77 0.71
CA LEU A 131 -12.04 6.57 0.59
C LEU A 131 -11.50 6.10 1.95
N VAL A 132 -11.35 6.99 2.92
CA VAL A 132 -10.96 6.61 4.29
C VAL A 132 -12.02 5.72 4.95
N ALA A 133 -13.30 5.82 4.57
CA ALA A 133 -14.35 4.92 5.02
C ALA A 133 -14.27 3.51 4.38
N SER A 134 -13.51 3.35 3.29
CA SER A 134 -13.30 2.04 2.68
C SER A 134 -12.46 1.13 3.59
N GLU A 135 -12.79 -0.16 3.59
CA GLU A 135 -12.11 -1.13 4.46
C GLU A 135 -10.58 -1.12 4.31
N PRO A 136 -9.99 -1.19 3.10
CA PRO A 136 -8.52 -1.23 2.98
C PRO A 136 -7.84 0.02 3.53
N ILE A 137 -8.39 1.19 3.30
CA ILE A 137 -7.81 2.45 3.79
C ILE A 137 -8.08 2.61 5.28
N GLY A 138 -9.34 2.45 5.73
CA GLY A 138 -9.71 2.57 7.13
C GLY A 138 -8.93 1.60 8.02
N LYS A 139 -8.76 0.34 7.61
CA LYS A 139 -7.94 -0.64 8.33
C LYS A 139 -6.45 -0.27 8.32
N SER A 140 -5.93 0.31 7.23
CA SER A 140 -4.54 0.81 7.20
C SER A 140 -4.31 1.91 8.25
N PHE A 141 -5.26 2.83 8.41
CA PHE A 141 -5.21 3.84 9.48
C PHE A 141 -5.39 3.21 10.86
N ALA A 142 -6.42 2.40 11.06
CA ALA A 142 -6.72 1.78 12.35
C ALA A 142 -5.57 0.95 12.90
N CYS A 143 -4.86 0.23 12.04
CA CYS A 143 -3.70 -0.56 12.44
C CYS A 143 -2.39 0.26 12.49
N GLY A 144 -2.33 1.43 11.85
CA GLY A 144 -1.09 2.19 11.70
C GLY A 144 -0.13 1.54 10.70
N GLN A 145 -0.67 1.05 9.59
CA GLN A 145 0.05 0.31 8.55
C GLN A 145 0.76 1.24 7.55
N VAL A 146 1.90 0.79 7.04
CA VAL A 146 2.74 1.53 6.06
C VAL A 146 2.30 1.38 4.60
N ASN A 147 1.17 0.73 4.33
CA ASN A 147 0.77 0.36 2.96
C ASN A 147 0.55 1.59 2.06
N LEU A 148 -0.02 2.67 2.60
CA LEU A 148 -0.25 3.90 1.84
C LEU A 148 1.06 4.59 1.44
N GLN A 149 2.04 4.61 2.34
CA GLN A 149 3.36 5.16 2.07
C GLN A 149 4.10 4.34 0.99
N LEU A 150 4.03 3.00 1.08
CA LEU A 150 4.64 2.13 0.09
C LEU A 150 3.95 2.22 -1.26
N ALA A 151 2.61 2.31 -1.28
CA ALA A 151 1.86 2.54 -2.52
C ALA A 151 2.20 3.90 -3.15
N LEU A 152 2.35 4.95 -2.34
CA LEU A 152 2.80 6.26 -2.82
C LEU A 152 4.18 6.17 -3.47
N LEU A 153 5.15 5.49 -2.84
CA LEU A 153 6.49 5.31 -3.44
C LEU A 153 6.39 4.66 -4.83
N VAL A 154 5.55 3.65 -5.00
CA VAL A 154 5.33 2.99 -6.29
C VAL A 154 4.66 3.94 -7.29
N VAL A 155 3.60 4.65 -6.89
CA VAL A 155 2.88 5.58 -7.78
C VAL A 155 3.79 6.72 -8.24
N LEU A 156 4.59 7.29 -7.33
CA LEU A 156 5.56 8.32 -7.67
C LEU A 156 6.67 7.79 -8.58
N ASP A 157 7.18 6.59 -8.29
CA ASP A 157 8.23 5.95 -9.09
C ASP A 157 7.80 5.76 -10.55
N VAL A 158 6.57 5.29 -10.75
CA VAL A 158 6.05 4.99 -12.08
C VAL A 158 5.63 6.24 -12.85
N PHE A 159 4.95 7.17 -12.19
CA PHE A 159 4.25 8.27 -12.88
C PHE A 159 4.90 9.64 -12.75
N VAL A 160 5.72 9.87 -11.74
CA VAL A 160 6.25 11.19 -11.41
C VAL A 160 7.76 11.26 -11.62
N LEU A 161 8.49 10.25 -11.17
CA LEU A 161 9.96 10.27 -11.26
C LEU A 161 10.46 10.27 -12.72
N PRO A 162 11.53 11.02 -13.01
CA PRO A 162 12.22 10.96 -14.30
C PRO A 162 12.65 9.52 -14.64
N ARG A 163 12.65 9.17 -15.92
CA ARG A 163 12.99 7.80 -16.39
C ARG A 163 14.30 7.25 -15.82
N LYS A 164 15.28 8.12 -15.54
CA LYS A 164 16.57 7.71 -14.97
C LYS A 164 16.50 7.21 -13.54
N TRP A 165 15.45 7.56 -12.77
CA TRP A 165 15.24 7.16 -11.38
C TRP A 165 14.15 6.11 -11.20
N ARG A 166 13.36 5.82 -12.26
CA ARG A 166 12.31 4.80 -12.18
C ARG A 166 12.88 3.44 -11.78
N GLY A 167 12.23 2.78 -10.86
CA GLY A 167 12.62 1.53 -10.25
C GLY A 167 13.20 1.69 -8.84
N VAL A 168 13.77 2.87 -8.51
CA VAL A 168 14.36 3.10 -7.18
C VAL A 168 13.28 3.06 -6.08
N GLY A 169 12.16 3.76 -6.27
CA GLY A 169 11.04 3.77 -5.31
C GLY A 169 10.43 2.38 -5.12
N VAL A 170 10.26 1.62 -6.21
CA VAL A 170 9.82 0.22 -6.14
C VAL A 170 10.82 -0.64 -5.36
N GLY A 171 12.13 -0.48 -5.58
CA GLY A 171 13.17 -1.21 -4.85
C GLY A 171 13.17 -0.89 -3.36
N VAL A 172 13.05 0.38 -2.98
CA VAL A 172 12.93 0.81 -1.58
C VAL A 172 11.66 0.22 -0.94
N ALA A 173 10.51 0.31 -1.61
CA ALA A 173 9.26 -0.25 -1.13
C ALA A 173 9.35 -1.78 -0.94
N THR A 174 10.04 -2.48 -1.87
CA THR A 174 10.29 -3.93 -1.78
C THR A 174 11.19 -4.28 -0.60
N GLY A 175 12.23 -3.49 -0.35
CA GLY A 175 13.11 -3.66 0.80
C GLY A 175 12.40 -3.44 2.13
N PHE A 176 11.42 -2.56 2.16
CA PHE A 176 10.59 -2.34 3.34
C PHE A 176 9.61 -3.50 3.57
N LYS A 177 8.94 -3.96 2.51
CA LYS A 177 7.95 -5.04 2.52
C LYS A 177 8.00 -5.76 1.17
N LEU A 178 8.07 -7.09 1.16
CA LEU A 178 8.32 -7.83 -0.08
C LEU A 178 7.22 -7.71 -1.15
N THR A 179 5.98 -7.44 -0.75
CA THR A 179 4.82 -7.39 -1.66
C THR A 179 4.96 -6.37 -2.80
N PRO A 180 5.54 -5.16 -2.65
CA PRO A 180 5.82 -4.27 -3.77
C PRO A 180 6.78 -4.81 -4.83
N GLY A 181 7.49 -5.92 -4.55
CA GLY A 181 8.35 -6.59 -5.53
C GLY A 181 7.63 -7.02 -6.81
N ILE A 182 6.30 -7.18 -6.77
CA ILE A 182 5.47 -7.43 -7.95
C ILE A 182 5.64 -6.35 -9.03
N PHE A 183 5.92 -5.10 -8.63
CA PHE A 183 6.12 -4.00 -9.57
C PHE A 183 7.49 -4.05 -10.27
N ALA A 184 8.49 -4.73 -9.72
CA ALA A 184 9.72 -5.02 -10.45
C ALA A 184 9.45 -6.01 -11.59
N LEU A 185 8.62 -7.04 -11.36
CA LEU A 185 8.15 -7.96 -12.40
C LEU A 185 7.26 -7.24 -13.42
N TRP A 186 6.39 -6.34 -12.95
CA TRP A 186 5.56 -5.51 -13.82
C TRP A 186 6.42 -4.62 -14.75
N TYR A 187 7.53 -4.05 -14.28
CA TYR A 187 8.47 -3.33 -15.13
C TYR A 187 9.07 -4.24 -16.23
N LEU A 188 9.39 -5.50 -15.91
CA LEU A 188 9.88 -6.46 -16.92
C LEU A 188 8.81 -6.73 -17.97
N VAL A 189 7.59 -7.04 -17.54
CA VAL A 189 6.47 -7.38 -18.42
C VAL A 189 6.09 -6.22 -19.34
N THR A 190 6.17 -4.98 -18.84
CA THR A 190 5.88 -3.76 -19.61
C THR A 190 7.06 -3.29 -20.48
N GLY A 191 8.18 -4.04 -20.50
CA GLY A 191 9.37 -3.73 -21.32
C GLY A 191 10.28 -2.64 -20.75
N GLN A 192 10.13 -2.30 -19.48
CA GLN A 192 10.91 -1.25 -18.82
C GLN A 192 12.14 -1.85 -18.10
N PHE A 193 12.99 -2.60 -18.82
CA PHE A 193 14.08 -3.38 -18.26
C PHE A 193 15.06 -2.59 -17.38
N LYS A 194 15.37 -1.34 -17.76
CA LYS A 194 16.26 -0.48 -16.95
C LYS A 194 15.65 -0.11 -15.61
N ALA A 195 14.32 0.07 -15.55
CA ALA A 195 13.62 0.33 -14.28
C ALA A 195 13.56 -0.95 -13.43
N ALA A 196 13.28 -2.10 -14.04
CA ALA A 196 13.31 -3.39 -13.36
C ALA A 196 14.70 -3.69 -12.73
N LEU A 197 15.78 -3.46 -13.50
CA LEU A 197 17.14 -3.65 -13.00
C LEU A 197 17.46 -2.69 -11.83
N ARG A 198 17.03 -1.42 -11.91
CA ARG A 198 17.19 -0.48 -10.79
C ARG A 198 16.37 -0.90 -9.57
N ALA A 199 15.14 -1.39 -9.77
CA ALA A 199 14.31 -1.89 -8.67
C ALA A 199 14.98 -3.09 -7.98
N ALA A 200 15.49 -4.04 -8.75
CA ALA A 200 16.23 -5.18 -8.22
C ALA A 200 17.53 -4.73 -7.50
N GLY A 201 18.33 -3.87 -8.12
CA GLY A 201 19.56 -3.35 -7.52
C GLY A 201 19.32 -2.56 -6.24
N THR A 202 18.27 -1.71 -6.21
CA THR A 202 17.89 -0.99 -4.99
C THR A 202 17.36 -1.96 -3.92
N GLY A 203 16.57 -2.96 -4.29
CA GLY A 203 16.14 -4.02 -3.38
C GLY A 203 17.34 -4.75 -2.75
N VAL A 204 18.32 -5.14 -3.56
CA VAL A 204 19.57 -5.77 -3.07
C VAL A 204 20.34 -4.79 -2.16
N ALA A 205 20.42 -3.52 -2.51
CA ALA A 205 21.07 -2.52 -1.65
C ALA A 205 20.37 -2.39 -0.28
N THR A 206 19.04 -2.49 -0.19
CA THR A 206 18.32 -2.51 1.08
C THR A 206 18.62 -3.75 1.91
N ILE A 207 18.79 -4.92 1.25
CA ILE A 207 19.22 -6.16 1.91
C ILE A 207 20.65 -5.99 2.46
N ALA A 208 21.57 -5.49 1.63
CA ALA A 208 22.96 -5.24 2.04
C ALA A 208 23.02 -4.28 3.23
N LEU A 209 22.22 -3.20 3.22
CA LEU A 209 22.12 -2.26 4.35
C LEU A 209 21.58 -2.96 5.61
N GLY A 210 20.60 -3.84 5.48
CA GLY A 210 20.12 -4.67 6.58
C GLY A 210 21.22 -5.51 7.19
N PHE A 211 22.01 -6.20 6.37
CA PHE A 211 23.16 -7.00 6.85
C PHE A 211 24.27 -6.14 7.46
N ALA A 212 24.51 -4.93 6.94
CA ALA A 212 25.53 -4.03 7.48
C ALA A 212 25.17 -3.51 8.88
N ILE A 213 23.88 -3.25 9.15
CA ILE A 213 23.44 -2.64 10.42
C ILE A 213 22.97 -3.69 11.44
N ALA A 214 22.26 -4.73 10.99
CA ALA A 214 21.69 -5.76 11.84
C ALA A 214 21.93 -7.16 11.25
N PRO A 215 23.21 -7.66 11.23
CA PRO A 215 23.58 -8.89 10.53
C PRO A 215 22.84 -10.14 11.06
N THR A 216 22.73 -10.29 12.38
CA THR A 216 22.03 -11.43 13.00
C THR A 216 20.54 -11.43 12.66
N ALA A 217 19.86 -10.29 12.79
CA ALA A 217 18.45 -10.16 12.41
C ALA A 217 18.26 -10.39 10.91
N SER A 218 19.18 -9.93 10.06
CA SER A 218 19.12 -10.15 8.61
C SER A 218 19.26 -11.62 8.27
N TRP A 219 20.21 -12.30 8.88
CA TRP A 219 20.37 -13.75 8.71
C TRP A 219 19.11 -14.50 9.11
N GLN A 220 18.59 -14.25 10.31
CA GLN A 220 17.37 -14.87 10.82
C GLN A 220 16.17 -14.62 9.89
N TYR A 221 16.02 -13.38 9.37
CA TYR A 221 14.92 -13.08 8.47
C TYR A 221 15.00 -13.88 7.17
N TRP A 222 16.12 -13.80 6.46
CA TRP A 222 16.25 -14.36 5.14
C TRP A 222 16.34 -15.90 5.12
N THR A 223 16.82 -16.53 6.20
CA THR A 223 16.93 -17.98 6.29
C THR A 223 15.77 -18.67 7.00
N HIS A 224 15.04 -17.95 7.87
CA HIS A 224 14.00 -18.55 8.70
C HIS A 224 12.66 -17.83 8.61
N TYR A 225 12.60 -16.55 8.96
CA TYR A 225 11.32 -15.88 9.16
C TYR A 225 10.57 -15.59 7.86
N MET A 226 11.24 -15.34 6.76
CA MET A 226 10.64 -15.11 5.45
C MET A 226 9.82 -16.34 4.97
N ILE A 227 10.28 -17.55 5.28
CA ILE A 227 9.68 -18.80 4.83
C ILE A 227 8.75 -19.45 5.88
N THR A 228 8.57 -18.84 7.05
CA THR A 228 7.74 -19.36 8.13
C THR A 228 6.49 -18.49 8.36
N PRO A 229 5.41 -18.66 7.59
CA PRO A 229 4.25 -17.78 7.64
C PRO A 229 3.41 -17.91 8.93
N LYS A 230 3.64 -18.94 9.77
CA LYS A 230 2.90 -19.17 11.02
C LYS A 230 2.91 -17.98 12.00
N ARG A 231 3.89 -17.08 11.88
CA ARG A 231 4.01 -15.85 12.70
C ARG A 231 3.04 -14.73 12.32
N LEU A 232 2.41 -14.83 11.14
CA LEU A 232 1.57 -13.76 10.58
C LEU A 232 0.12 -13.78 11.11
N GLY A 233 -0.18 -14.61 12.13
CA GLY A 233 -1.51 -14.75 12.71
C GLY A 233 -2.33 -15.87 12.08
N GLY A 234 -3.64 -15.91 12.35
CA GLY A 234 -4.54 -16.93 11.83
C GLY A 234 -4.75 -16.81 10.32
N LEU A 235 -4.08 -17.63 9.54
CA LEU A 235 -4.10 -17.58 8.07
C LEU A 235 -5.48 -17.87 7.46
N THR A 236 -6.35 -18.58 8.20
CA THR A 236 -7.75 -18.87 7.83
C THR A 236 -8.71 -17.71 8.11
N TRP A 237 -8.25 -16.69 8.85
CA TRP A 237 -9.10 -15.57 9.20
C TRP A 237 -9.60 -14.82 7.96
N ALA A 238 -10.87 -14.39 7.99
CA ALA A 238 -11.53 -13.70 6.87
C ALA A 238 -10.77 -12.48 6.34
N GLY A 239 -10.01 -11.80 7.20
CA GLY A 239 -9.14 -10.69 6.80
C GLY A 239 -8.03 -11.07 5.82
N ASN A 240 -7.65 -12.35 5.71
CA ASN A 240 -6.69 -12.82 4.70
C ASN A 240 -7.40 -13.07 3.36
N GLN A 241 -7.30 -12.11 2.46
CA GLN A 241 -7.97 -12.09 1.16
C GLN A 241 -7.08 -12.58 0.00
N SER A 242 -6.00 -13.32 0.30
CA SER A 242 -5.17 -13.99 -0.71
C SER A 242 -5.81 -15.27 -1.23
N LEU A 243 -5.34 -15.76 -2.40
CA LEU A 243 -5.69 -17.09 -2.91
C LEU A 243 -5.38 -18.20 -1.90
N SER A 244 -4.23 -18.10 -1.22
CA SER A 244 -3.87 -19.05 -0.15
C SER A 244 -4.88 -19.00 0.99
N GLY A 245 -5.28 -17.82 1.46
CA GLY A 245 -6.31 -17.67 2.51
C GLY A 245 -7.66 -18.24 2.09
N MET A 246 -8.04 -18.08 0.83
CA MET A 246 -9.26 -18.69 0.29
C MET A 246 -9.18 -20.23 0.31
N LEU A 247 -8.10 -20.81 -0.19
CA LEU A 247 -7.92 -22.27 -0.20
C LEU A 247 -7.92 -22.86 1.22
N LEU A 248 -7.26 -22.19 2.17
CA LEU A 248 -7.27 -22.59 3.57
C LEU A 248 -8.69 -22.63 4.17
N ARG A 249 -9.52 -21.62 3.87
CA ARG A 249 -10.92 -21.58 4.36
C ARG A 249 -11.80 -22.65 3.70
N LEU A 250 -11.48 -23.05 2.46
CA LEU A 250 -12.18 -24.14 1.76
C LEU A 250 -11.70 -25.53 2.19
N GLY A 251 -10.76 -25.65 3.14
CA GLY A 251 -10.18 -26.93 3.53
C GLY A 251 -9.20 -27.52 2.50
N LEU A 252 -8.77 -26.70 1.54
CA LEU A 252 -7.86 -27.10 0.45
C LEU A 252 -6.42 -26.63 0.67
N GLY A 253 -6.07 -26.26 1.91
CA GLY A 253 -4.77 -25.67 2.26
C GLY A 253 -3.57 -26.55 1.98
N ASP A 254 -3.72 -27.86 1.99
CA ASP A 254 -2.64 -28.80 1.71
C ASP A 254 -2.35 -28.98 0.22
N LEU A 255 -3.19 -28.42 -0.66
CA LEU A 255 -3.05 -28.54 -2.11
C LEU A 255 -2.14 -27.44 -2.68
N THR A 256 -0.87 -27.44 -2.29
CA THR A 256 0.14 -26.48 -2.75
C THR A 256 0.20 -26.36 -4.27
N LEU A 257 0.02 -27.45 -5.01
CA LEU A 257 0.02 -27.43 -6.47
C LEU A 257 -1.15 -26.61 -7.03
N ILE A 258 -2.34 -26.73 -6.46
CA ILE A 258 -3.50 -25.91 -6.88
C ILE A 258 -3.21 -24.44 -6.63
N TRP A 259 -2.66 -24.09 -5.48
CA TRP A 259 -2.26 -22.71 -5.19
C TRP A 259 -1.24 -22.18 -6.21
N LEU A 260 -0.20 -22.96 -6.53
CA LEU A 260 0.81 -22.58 -7.53
C LEU A 260 0.22 -22.40 -8.93
N VAL A 261 -0.70 -23.27 -9.35
CA VAL A 261 -1.41 -23.13 -10.64
C VAL A 261 -2.24 -21.88 -10.67
N LEU A 262 -3.02 -21.59 -9.61
CA LEU A 262 -3.82 -20.38 -9.53
C LEU A 262 -2.95 -19.11 -9.54
N VAL A 263 -1.83 -19.12 -8.83
CA VAL A 263 -0.84 -18.02 -8.83
C VAL A 263 -0.29 -17.84 -10.25
N ALA A 264 0.13 -18.90 -10.93
CA ALA A 264 0.65 -18.84 -12.30
C ALA A 264 -0.39 -18.27 -13.29
N VAL A 265 -1.64 -18.73 -13.20
CA VAL A 265 -2.74 -18.23 -14.03
C VAL A 265 -3.00 -16.74 -13.76
N CYS A 266 -3.09 -16.33 -12.49
CA CYS A 266 -3.28 -14.92 -12.14
C CYS A 266 -2.12 -14.04 -12.63
N CYS A 267 -0.88 -14.47 -12.45
CA CYS A 267 0.30 -13.74 -12.90
C CYS A 267 0.34 -13.63 -14.43
N LEU A 268 -0.01 -14.70 -15.16
CA LEU A 268 -0.07 -14.71 -16.62
C LEU A 268 -1.12 -13.71 -17.12
N PHE A 269 -2.34 -13.81 -16.59
CA PHE A 269 -3.44 -12.89 -16.95
C PHE A 269 -3.11 -11.44 -16.63
N ALA A 270 -2.62 -11.17 -15.42
CA ALA A 270 -2.23 -9.84 -15.01
C ALA A 270 -1.06 -9.31 -15.86
N GLY A 271 -0.08 -10.17 -16.19
CA GLY A 271 1.04 -9.82 -17.03
C GLY A 271 0.61 -9.43 -18.45
N ILE A 272 -0.19 -10.26 -19.10
CA ILE A 272 -0.73 -9.97 -20.46
C ILE A 272 -1.56 -8.68 -20.43
N SER A 273 -2.47 -8.53 -19.47
CA SER A 273 -3.32 -7.37 -19.34
C SER A 273 -2.52 -6.10 -19.07
N SER A 274 -1.56 -6.16 -18.13
CA SER A 274 -0.69 -5.04 -17.81
C SER A 274 0.14 -4.58 -19.00
N ARG A 275 0.71 -5.53 -19.78
CA ARG A 275 1.47 -5.20 -20.99
C ARG A 275 0.61 -4.50 -22.03
N ARG A 276 -0.59 -5.04 -22.32
CA ARG A 276 -1.51 -4.45 -23.28
C ARG A 276 -1.96 -3.05 -22.87
N LEU A 277 -2.38 -2.88 -21.62
CA LEU A 277 -2.80 -1.60 -21.07
C LEU A 277 -1.67 -0.57 -21.08
N TRP A 278 -0.44 -0.98 -20.72
CA TRP A 278 0.70 -0.07 -20.72
C TRP A 278 0.99 0.55 -22.09
N GLN A 279 0.68 -0.17 -23.17
CA GLN A 279 0.92 0.25 -24.54
C GLN A 279 -0.17 1.16 -25.11
N GLN A 280 -1.33 1.32 -24.45
CA GLN A 280 -2.49 2.03 -25.00
C GLN A 280 -2.52 3.53 -24.69
N GLY A 281 -1.93 3.98 -23.59
CA GLY A 281 -1.89 5.40 -23.23
C GLY A 281 -1.90 5.66 -21.72
N ASP A 282 -1.85 6.94 -21.36
CA ASP A 282 -1.62 7.37 -19.97
C ASP A 282 -2.69 6.86 -18.98
N ALA A 283 -3.97 6.96 -19.36
CA ALA A 283 -5.05 6.44 -18.52
C ALA A 283 -4.97 4.91 -18.37
N ASP A 284 -4.68 4.20 -19.46
CA ASP A 284 -4.53 2.75 -19.47
C ASP A 284 -3.29 2.29 -18.69
N GLN A 285 -2.24 3.11 -18.63
CA GLN A 285 -1.07 2.85 -17.79
C GLN A 285 -1.43 2.84 -16.29
N VAL A 286 -2.41 3.64 -15.85
CA VAL A 286 -2.91 3.57 -14.48
C VAL A 286 -3.57 2.22 -14.22
N TRP A 287 -4.43 1.76 -15.13
CA TRP A 287 -5.07 0.45 -15.02
C TRP A 287 -4.07 -0.71 -15.06
N SER A 288 -3.00 -0.58 -15.85
CA SER A 288 -1.88 -1.52 -15.89
C SER A 288 -1.22 -1.66 -14.50
N LEU A 289 -0.91 -0.54 -13.86
CA LEU A 289 -0.31 -0.52 -12.52
C LEU A 289 -1.25 -1.14 -11.46
N LEU A 290 -2.53 -0.76 -11.49
CA LEU A 290 -3.53 -1.26 -10.55
C LEU A 290 -3.76 -2.77 -10.72
N CYS A 291 -3.76 -3.28 -11.96
CA CYS A 291 -3.84 -4.71 -12.25
C CYS A 291 -2.68 -5.47 -11.58
N ALA A 292 -1.45 -4.97 -11.68
CA ALA A 292 -0.30 -5.57 -11.02
C ALA A 292 -0.41 -5.51 -9.49
N GLY A 293 -0.85 -4.38 -8.93
CA GLY A 293 -1.03 -4.21 -7.49
C GLY A 293 -2.06 -5.17 -6.90
N LEU A 294 -3.21 -5.33 -7.57
CA LEU A 294 -4.26 -6.28 -7.18
C LEU A 294 -3.80 -7.74 -7.35
N CYS A 295 -3.09 -8.05 -8.44
CA CYS A 295 -2.46 -9.35 -8.61
C CYS A 295 -1.51 -9.66 -7.45
N GLY A 296 -0.65 -8.72 -7.05
CA GLY A 296 0.24 -8.88 -5.90
C GLY A 296 -0.50 -9.21 -4.60
N CYS A 297 -1.68 -8.60 -4.38
CA CYS A 297 -2.53 -8.93 -3.24
C CYS A 297 -3.11 -10.36 -3.32
N LEU A 298 -3.54 -10.79 -4.51
CA LEU A 298 -4.10 -12.12 -4.72
C LEU A 298 -3.07 -13.23 -4.55
N VAL A 299 -1.89 -13.09 -5.16
CA VAL A 299 -0.87 -14.16 -5.22
C VAL A 299 0.01 -14.23 -3.97
N SER A 300 0.01 -13.20 -3.14
CA SER A 300 0.74 -13.21 -1.87
C SER A 300 0.26 -14.36 -0.99
N PRO A 301 1.15 -15.09 -0.29
CA PRO A 301 0.74 -16.11 0.66
C PRO A 301 -0.19 -15.58 1.76
N VAL A 302 0.00 -14.31 2.15
CA VAL A 302 -0.85 -13.61 3.12
C VAL A 302 -1.13 -12.21 2.62
N SER A 303 -2.41 -11.88 2.51
CA SER A 303 -2.86 -10.55 2.07
C SER A 303 -4.05 -10.09 2.92
N TRP A 304 -3.72 -9.39 3.99
CA TRP A 304 -4.75 -8.81 4.86
C TRP A 304 -5.54 -7.74 4.12
N SER A 305 -6.77 -7.50 4.50
CA SER A 305 -7.66 -6.53 3.85
C SER A 305 -7.03 -5.13 3.72
N HIS A 306 -6.22 -4.70 4.67
CA HIS A 306 -5.48 -3.44 4.59
C HIS A 306 -4.32 -3.43 3.57
N HIS A 307 -3.94 -4.56 2.97
CA HIS A 307 -2.98 -4.59 1.85
C HIS A 307 -3.62 -4.14 0.52
N TRP A 308 -4.95 -4.20 0.42
CA TRP A 308 -5.72 -3.93 -0.77
C TRP A 308 -5.92 -2.45 -1.08
N VAL A 309 -4.97 -1.60 -0.68
CA VAL A 309 -5.00 -0.14 -0.93
C VAL A 309 -5.06 0.23 -2.41
N TRP A 310 -4.77 -0.71 -3.31
CA TRP A 310 -4.90 -0.57 -4.76
C TRP A 310 -6.36 -0.56 -5.22
N ALA A 311 -7.28 -1.23 -4.54
CA ALA A 311 -8.69 -1.30 -4.89
C ALA A 311 -9.40 0.08 -4.76
N PRO A 312 -9.22 0.87 -3.70
CA PRO A 312 -9.68 2.26 -3.65
C PRO A 312 -9.12 3.16 -4.75
N LEU A 313 -7.86 2.96 -5.17
CA LEU A 313 -7.29 3.70 -6.30
C LEU A 313 -7.92 3.30 -7.64
N LEU A 314 -8.40 2.06 -7.79
CA LEU A 314 -9.16 1.63 -8.94
C LEU A 314 -10.50 2.37 -9.04
N ILE A 315 -11.15 2.65 -7.89
CA ILE A 315 -12.35 3.50 -7.85
C ILE A 315 -12.04 4.90 -8.38
N VAL A 316 -10.93 5.49 -7.91
CA VAL A 316 -10.47 6.82 -8.36
C VAL A 316 -10.21 6.84 -9.87
N ALA A 317 -9.53 5.84 -10.39
CA ALA A 317 -9.25 5.69 -11.82
C ALA A 317 -10.54 5.54 -12.63
N GLY A 318 -11.49 4.71 -12.16
CA GLY A 318 -12.76 4.50 -12.81
C GLY A 318 -13.62 5.76 -12.88
N LEU A 319 -13.69 6.55 -11.80
CA LEU A 319 -14.40 7.84 -11.78
C LEU A 319 -13.80 8.85 -12.77
N ALA A 320 -12.51 8.74 -13.07
CA ALA A 320 -11.82 9.62 -14.03
C ALA A 320 -11.92 9.14 -15.47
N ASP A 321 -12.14 7.86 -15.71
CA ASP A 321 -12.19 7.26 -17.05
C ASP A 321 -13.46 7.68 -17.82
N ARG A 322 -13.45 7.46 -19.13
CA ARG A 322 -14.61 7.72 -20.01
C ARG A 322 -15.34 6.44 -20.42
N ARG A 323 -14.78 5.28 -20.15
CA ARG A 323 -15.27 3.97 -20.60
C ARG A 323 -16.26 3.41 -19.58
N ARG A 324 -17.42 3.01 -20.08
CA ARG A 324 -18.55 2.54 -19.26
C ARG A 324 -18.20 1.25 -18.47
N ASP A 325 -17.48 0.34 -19.07
CA ASP A 325 -17.03 -0.90 -18.42
C ASP A 325 -16.17 -0.61 -17.17
N ARG A 326 -15.35 0.44 -17.23
CA ARG A 326 -14.51 0.87 -16.11
C ARG A 326 -15.29 1.56 -15.00
N HIS A 327 -16.33 2.29 -15.34
CA HIS A 327 -17.27 2.82 -14.34
C HIS A 327 -17.98 1.71 -13.58
N ILE A 328 -18.45 0.67 -14.30
CA ILE A 328 -19.09 -0.49 -13.67
C ILE A 328 -18.13 -1.18 -12.71
N LEU A 329 -16.91 -1.45 -13.15
CA LEU A 329 -15.88 -2.07 -12.31
C LEU A 329 -15.57 -1.22 -11.08
N ALA A 330 -15.41 0.10 -11.24
CA ALA A 330 -15.20 1.04 -10.14
C ALA A 330 -16.37 1.04 -9.15
N PHE A 331 -17.62 0.99 -9.64
CA PHE A 331 -18.81 0.92 -8.80
C PHE A 331 -18.86 -0.38 -7.99
N LEU A 332 -18.59 -1.53 -8.61
CA LEU A 332 -18.56 -2.83 -7.92
C LEU A 332 -17.50 -2.84 -6.82
N TRP A 333 -16.30 -2.31 -7.09
CA TRP A 333 -15.26 -2.19 -6.08
C TRP A 333 -15.58 -1.17 -5.00
N ALA A 334 -16.24 -0.05 -5.34
CA ALA A 334 -16.70 0.92 -4.36
C ALA A 334 -17.73 0.28 -3.41
N PHE A 335 -18.70 -0.45 -3.96
CA PHE A 335 -19.69 -1.19 -3.18
C PHE A 335 -19.00 -2.16 -2.22
N ALA A 336 -18.13 -3.04 -2.73
CA ALA A 336 -17.44 -4.03 -1.92
C ALA A 336 -16.57 -3.39 -0.81
N ALA A 337 -15.81 -2.35 -1.14
CA ALA A 337 -14.87 -1.72 -0.21
C ALA A 337 -15.56 -0.84 0.85
N LEU A 338 -16.60 -0.08 0.45
CA LEU A 338 -17.31 0.82 1.36
C LEU A 338 -18.32 0.08 2.27
N THR A 339 -18.89 -1.04 1.80
CA THR A 339 -19.79 -1.85 2.61
C THR A 339 -19.07 -2.86 3.50
N TRP A 340 -17.76 -2.95 3.42
CA TRP A 340 -16.99 -3.96 4.17
C TRP A 340 -17.46 -5.39 3.89
N MET A 341 -17.80 -5.68 2.64
CA MET A 341 -18.44 -6.93 2.19
C MET A 341 -17.69 -8.19 2.62
N VAL A 342 -16.37 -8.14 2.69
CA VAL A 342 -15.51 -9.24 3.18
C VAL A 342 -15.95 -9.76 4.55
N TRP A 343 -16.32 -8.84 5.44
CA TRP A 343 -16.72 -9.19 6.82
C TRP A 343 -18.14 -9.73 6.89
N TRP A 344 -19.04 -9.21 6.06
CA TRP A 344 -20.41 -9.73 5.99
C TRP A 344 -20.44 -11.17 5.47
N LEU A 345 -19.69 -11.45 4.40
CA LEU A 345 -19.59 -12.80 3.85
C LEU A 345 -18.95 -13.77 4.85
N SER A 346 -18.01 -13.32 5.68
CA SER A 346 -17.42 -14.16 6.71
C SER A 346 -18.40 -14.49 7.85
N LEU A 347 -19.33 -13.59 8.16
CA LEU A 347 -20.37 -13.84 9.16
C LEU A 347 -21.38 -14.89 8.70
N ILE A 348 -21.61 -15.04 7.39
CA ILE A 348 -22.52 -16.06 6.82
C ILE A 348 -21.90 -17.47 6.87
N HIS A 349 -20.57 -17.58 6.90
CA HIS A 349 -19.84 -18.85 6.93
C HIS A 349 -19.27 -19.22 8.31
N ILE A 350 -19.80 -18.64 9.40
CA ILE A 350 -19.23 -18.87 10.73
C ILE A 350 -19.59 -20.27 11.24
N SER A 351 -18.58 -21.13 11.18
CA SER A 351 -18.21 -22.04 12.23
C SER A 351 -16.79 -21.73 12.73
N GLU A 352 -16.49 -20.49 13.08
CA GLU A 352 -15.24 -20.19 13.77
C GLU A 352 -15.40 -20.48 15.26
N PRO A 353 -14.48 -21.26 15.88
CA PRO A 353 -14.46 -21.39 17.33
C PRO A 353 -14.25 -20.01 17.96
N THR A 354 -15.09 -19.70 18.94
CA THR A 354 -15.10 -18.49 19.74
C THR A 354 -13.68 -18.05 20.10
N ARG A 355 -13.20 -16.94 19.52
CA ARG A 355 -11.97 -16.31 19.99
C ARG A 355 -12.24 -15.47 21.22
N PRO A 356 -11.29 -15.43 22.17
CA PRO A 356 -11.34 -14.43 23.22
C PRO A 356 -11.39 -13.04 22.59
N ARG A 357 -12.32 -12.21 23.00
CA ARG A 357 -12.37 -10.79 22.66
C ARG A 357 -11.12 -10.13 23.23
N LEU A 358 -10.22 -9.68 22.38
CA LEU A 358 -9.16 -8.75 22.74
C LEU A 358 -9.70 -7.33 22.62
#